data_a09109b8ae174ba4040efbcfbe532ae5
#
_entry.id   a09109b8ae174ba4040efbcfbe532ae5
#
_cell.length_a   1.000
_cell.length_b   1.000
_cell.length_c   1.000
_cell.angle_alpha   90.00
_cell.angle_beta   90.00
_cell.angle_gamma   90.00
#
_symmetry.space_group_name_H-M   'P 1'
#
loop_
_entity.id
_entity.type
_entity.pdbx_description
1 polymer ?
#
loop_
_entity_poly.entity_id
_entity_poly.type
_entity_poly.pdbx_seq_one_letter_code
_entity_poly.pdbx_strand_id
1 'polypeptide(L)'
;MARRSTRSPTGHTILAVDDQQDSLVSVRNLLEREGHRVLTAESGEQALAVLKTTEVSLMIVDYVMPRMNGAQLVRAVRSFDPFVQIILQTGYAGEEPPRVMLAELDIQGYHDKADDPERLLLWVDVALKTHRLVKALREREHAQAELVANCSHEFRTPVNIIAGYAELLLACDFGELPPEAVKPVRSIEEAARSLADLVSDFLRYAKLQAGVESVRQEWVDVGELAREMQRLAGPLLEDRGVAFALELALAPPRFLTDATKLRTILRNLIINAAKFTAAGTVALRIVQRGGALRLEVRDTGPGIRPEDQELVFEPFRQLDGSSTRQHGGVGLGLALSRRLARMLGGDVQIQSEPGVGSTFALVLPAEAAGLSQSPAPPRLVSHA
;
A
#
# COMPACT_ATOMS: atom_id res chain seq x y z
N MET A 1 -27.35 -37.81 -33.24
CA MET A 1 -27.82 -37.44 -31.91
C MET A 1 -26.70 -36.69 -31.19
N ALA A 2 -26.70 -35.36 -31.25
CA ALA A 2 -25.68 -34.52 -30.64
C ALA A 2 -26.02 -34.35 -29.15
N ARG A 3 -25.11 -34.69 -28.26
CA ARG A 3 -25.19 -34.44 -26.81
C ARG A 3 -25.19 -32.93 -26.58
N ARG A 4 -26.33 -32.34 -26.26
CA ARG A 4 -26.44 -31.02 -25.65
C ARG A 4 -25.72 -31.08 -24.30
N SER A 5 -24.50 -30.53 -24.25
CA SER A 5 -23.83 -30.21 -23.00
C SER A 5 -24.62 -29.10 -22.30
N THR A 6 -25.34 -29.43 -21.25
CA THR A 6 -25.92 -28.45 -20.34
C THR A 6 -24.80 -27.80 -19.53
N ARG A 7 -24.16 -26.79 -20.11
CA ARG A 7 -23.31 -25.87 -19.33
C ARG A 7 -24.22 -25.02 -18.45
N SER A 8 -23.95 -24.98 -17.17
CA SER A 8 -24.60 -24.08 -16.20
C SER A 8 -24.49 -22.63 -16.69
N PRO A 9 -25.52 -21.77 -16.45
CA PRO A 9 -25.50 -20.39 -16.90
C PRO A 9 -24.54 -19.56 -16.05
N THR A 10 -23.25 -19.62 -16.33
CA THR A 10 -22.25 -18.70 -15.81
C THR A 10 -21.97 -17.63 -16.85
N GLY A 11 -23.04 -16.96 -17.30
CA GLY A 11 -22.95 -15.92 -18.32
C GLY A 11 -22.21 -14.70 -17.78
N HIS A 12 -21.05 -14.41 -18.36
CA HIS A 12 -20.35 -13.14 -18.15
C HIS A 12 -20.99 -12.04 -18.97
N THR A 13 -20.92 -10.78 -18.49
CA THR A 13 -21.30 -9.62 -19.28
C THR A 13 -20.10 -9.22 -20.15
N ILE A 14 -20.30 -9.25 -21.47
CA ILE A 14 -19.30 -8.88 -22.47
C ILE A 14 -19.79 -7.64 -23.21
N LEU A 15 -18.92 -6.64 -23.41
CA LEU A 15 -19.22 -5.45 -24.19
C LEU A 15 -18.51 -5.55 -25.55
N ALA A 16 -19.27 -5.60 -26.64
CA ALA A 16 -18.77 -5.49 -27.99
C ALA A 16 -18.84 -4.05 -28.49
N VAL A 17 -17.74 -3.52 -29.02
CA VAL A 17 -17.62 -2.14 -29.50
C VAL A 17 -17.11 -2.14 -30.92
N ASP A 18 -17.93 -1.66 -31.84
CA ASP A 18 -17.64 -1.62 -33.29
C ASP A 18 -18.56 -0.58 -33.95
N ASP A 19 -18.08 0.20 -34.90
CA ASP A 19 -18.92 1.18 -35.61
C ASP A 19 -19.83 0.53 -36.70
N GLN A 20 -19.58 -0.76 -36.99
CA GLN A 20 -20.38 -1.53 -37.94
C GLN A 20 -21.40 -2.41 -37.22
N GLN A 21 -22.69 -2.14 -37.44
CA GLN A 21 -23.78 -2.89 -36.82
C GLN A 21 -23.77 -4.38 -37.17
N ASP A 22 -23.41 -4.74 -38.39
CA ASP A 22 -23.35 -6.15 -38.83
C ASP A 22 -22.28 -6.94 -38.03
N SER A 23 -21.18 -6.31 -37.74
CA SER A 23 -20.11 -6.86 -36.90
C SER A 23 -20.63 -7.08 -35.47
N LEU A 24 -21.28 -6.09 -34.86
CA LEU A 24 -21.88 -6.19 -33.54
C LEU A 24 -22.90 -7.31 -33.43
N VAL A 25 -23.77 -7.45 -34.44
CA VAL A 25 -24.77 -8.54 -34.50
C VAL A 25 -24.11 -9.90 -34.59
N SER A 26 -23.05 -10.03 -35.38
CA SER A 26 -22.30 -11.28 -35.56
C SER A 26 -21.62 -11.72 -34.26
N VAL A 27 -20.89 -10.80 -33.61
CA VAL A 27 -20.21 -11.06 -32.32
C VAL A 27 -21.23 -11.35 -31.22
N ARG A 28 -22.34 -10.60 -31.16
CA ARG A 28 -23.42 -10.85 -30.21
C ARG A 28 -23.98 -12.26 -30.37
N ASN A 29 -24.40 -12.64 -31.58
CA ASN A 29 -24.96 -13.96 -31.82
C ASN A 29 -23.99 -15.10 -31.49
N LEU A 30 -22.70 -14.91 -31.74
CA LEU A 30 -21.68 -15.87 -31.43
C LEU A 30 -21.58 -16.09 -29.91
N LEU A 31 -21.46 -15.02 -29.15
CA LEU A 31 -21.22 -15.07 -27.71
C LEU A 31 -22.47 -15.41 -26.89
N GLU A 32 -23.65 -15.00 -27.36
CA GLU A 32 -24.93 -15.38 -26.72
C GLU A 32 -25.22 -16.89 -26.86
N ARG A 33 -24.76 -17.53 -27.97
CA ARG A 33 -24.83 -18.99 -28.11
C ARG A 33 -23.98 -19.74 -27.10
N GLU A 34 -22.87 -19.10 -26.64
CA GLU A 34 -22.03 -19.62 -25.56
C GLU A 34 -22.56 -19.30 -24.15
N GLY A 35 -23.72 -18.62 -24.07
CA GLY A 35 -24.41 -18.32 -22.80
C GLY A 35 -23.94 -17.04 -22.11
N HIS A 36 -23.27 -16.14 -22.84
CA HIS A 36 -22.85 -14.84 -22.31
C HIS A 36 -23.94 -13.77 -22.52
N ARG A 37 -23.98 -12.78 -21.64
CA ARG A 37 -24.78 -11.56 -21.84
C ARG A 37 -23.95 -10.56 -22.64
N VAL A 38 -24.43 -10.14 -23.82
CA VAL A 38 -23.69 -9.23 -24.68
C VAL A 38 -24.35 -7.86 -24.72
N LEU A 39 -23.59 -6.84 -24.36
CA LEU A 39 -23.91 -5.44 -24.57
C LEU A 39 -23.17 -4.95 -25.82
N THR A 40 -23.72 -3.98 -26.51
CA THR A 40 -23.10 -3.41 -27.72
C THR A 40 -22.99 -1.91 -27.62
N ALA A 41 -21.95 -1.36 -28.20
CA ALA A 41 -21.73 0.07 -28.36
C ALA A 41 -21.21 0.37 -29.78
N GLU A 42 -21.74 1.37 -30.42
CA GLU A 42 -21.36 1.77 -31.78
C GLU A 42 -20.25 2.84 -31.80
N SER A 43 -19.77 3.23 -30.62
CA SER A 43 -18.66 4.19 -30.48
C SER A 43 -17.96 4.05 -29.14
N GLY A 44 -16.73 4.61 -29.06
CA GLY A 44 -15.96 4.67 -27.81
C GLY A 44 -16.69 5.43 -26.70
N GLU A 45 -17.41 6.53 -27.02
CA GLU A 45 -18.17 7.31 -26.04
C GLU A 45 -19.32 6.50 -25.44
N GLN A 46 -20.06 5.73 -26.27
CA GLN A 46 -21.10 4.82 -25.77
C GLN A 46 -20.50 3.71 -24.90
N ALA A 47 -19.38 3.13 -25.31
CA ALA A 47 -18.70 2.12 -24.52
C ALA A 47 -18.30 2.63 -23.14
N LEU A 48 -17.74 3.84 -23.05
CA LEU A 48 -17.40 4.48 -21.78
C LEU A 48 -18.62 4.75 -20.90
N ALA A 49 -19.76 5.12 -21.49
CA ALA A 49 -21.02 5.30 -20.77
C ALA A 49 -21.54 3.98 -20.17
N VAL A 50 -21.48 2.89 -20.92
CA VAL A 50 -21.87 1.54 -20.46
C VAL A 50 -20.96 1.07 -19.31
N LEU A 51 -19.63 1.20 -19.44
CA LEU A 51 -18.66 0.78 -18.43
C LEU A 51 -18.79 1.52 -17.10
N LYS A 52 -19.28 2.77 -17.12
CA LYS A 52 -19.54 3.55 -15.89
C LYS A 52 -20.76 3.08 -15.10
N THR A 53 -21.68 2.37 -15.74
CA THR A 53 -22.97 1.98 -15.13
C THR A 53 -23.14 0.48 -14.98
N THR A 54 -22.33 -0.31 -15.67
CA THR A 54 -22.49 -1.77 -15.72
C THR A 54 -21.12 -2.45 -15.56
N GLU A 55 -21.06 -3.44 -14.67
CA GLU A 55 -19.87 -4.28 -14.51
C GLU A 55 -19.73 -5.18 -15.76
N VAL A 56 -18.61 -5.04 -16.47
CA VAL A 56 -18.26 -5.77 -17.68
C VAL A 56 -17.03 -6.63 -17.40
N SER A 57 -17.12 -7.93 -17.71
CA SER A 57 -16.01 -8.86 -17.52
C SER A 57 -14.97 -8.82 -18.63
N LEU A 58 -15.43 -8.55 -19.86
CA LEU A 58 -14.63 -8.53 -21.08
C LEU A 58 -15.18 -7.48 -22.03
N MET A 59 -14.29 -6.70 -22.64
CA MET A 59 -14.58 -5.79 -23.74
C MET A 59 -13.90 -6.29 -25.01
N ILE A 60 -14.65 -6.40 -26.11
CA ILE A 60 -14.13 -6.70 -27.44
C ILE A 60 -14.28 -5.43 -28.26
N VAL A 61 -13.19 -4.87 -28.75
CA VAL A 61 -13.14 -3.53 -29.32
C VAL A 61 -12.55 -3.57 -30.72
N ASP A 62 -13.24 -2.97 -31.67
CA ASP A 62 -12.64 -2.71 -32.98
C ASP A 62 -11.53 -1.66 -32.87
N TYR A 63 -10.41 -1.94 -33.54
CA TYR A 63 -9.27 -1.04 -33.55
C TYR A 63 -9.55 0.25 -34.33
N VAL A 64 -10.24 0.13 -35.48
CA VAL A 64 -10.50 1.24 -36.39
C VAL A 64 -11.94 1.73 -36.22
N MET A 65 -12.11 2.77 -35.46
CA MET A 65 -13.41 3.43 -35.26
C MET A 65 -13.30 4.95 -35.49
N PRO A 66 -14.37 5.60 -35.98
CA PRO A 66 -14.41 7.06 -36.12
C PRO A 66 -14.27 7.78 -34.76
N ARG A 67 -13.62 8.95 -34.77
CA ARG A 67 -13.45 9.85 -33.62
C ARG A 67 -12.55 9.31 -32.51
N MET A 68 -12.84 8.13 -31.96
CA MET A 68 -12.05 7.46 -30.91
C MET A 68 -11.72 6.06 -31.37
N ASN A 69 -10.44 5.79 -31.68
CA ASN A 69 -9.99 4.46 -32.06
C ASN A 69 -9.90 3.52 -30.86
N GLY A 70 -9.78 2.21 -31.13
CA GLY A 70 -9.73 1.19 -30.07
C GLY A 70 -8.61 1.42 -29.06
N ALA A 71 -7.42 1.83 -29.49
CA ALA A 71 -6.30 2.11 -28.58
C ALA A 71 -6.57 3.29 -27.64
N GLN A 72 -7.23 4.35 -28.14
CA GLN A 72 -7.62 5.49 -27.32
C GLN A 72 -8.70 5.09 -26.30
N LEU A 73 -9.67 4.28 -26.72
CA LEU A 73 -10.69 3.73 -25.82
C LEU A 73 -10.05 2.89 -24.71
N VAL A 74 -9.13 1.99 -25.06
CA VAL A 74 -8.42 1.15 -24.07
C VAL A 74 -7.70 2.00 -23.04
N ARG A 75 -6.93 3.01 -23.46
CA ARG A 75 -6.25 3.93 -22.54
C ARG A 75 -7.24 4.66 -21.61
N ALA A 76 -8.36 5.12 -22.14
CA ALA A 76 -9.40 5.77 -21.35
C ALA A 76 -10.01 4.80 -20.33
N VAL A 77 -10.29 3.55 -20.70
CA VAL A 77 -10.80 2.52 -19.78
C VAL A 77 -9.78 2.18 -18.71
N ARG A 78 -8.51 2.00 -19.05
CA ARG A 78 -7.44 1.70 -18.08
C ARG A 78 -7.25 2.78 -17.02
N SER A 79 -7.64 4.02 -17.30
CA SER A 79 -7.55 5.11 -16.31
C SER A 79 -8.53 4.98 -15.14
N PHE A 80 -9.64 4.24 -15.27
CA PHE A 80 -10.64 4.04 -14.21
C PHE A 80 -10.99 2.57 -13.92
N ASP A 81 -10.79 1.66 -14.88
CA ASP A 81 -10.95 0.22 -14.69
C ASP A 81 -9.76 -0.54 -15.28
N PRO A 82 -8.73 -0.80 -14.45
CA PRO A 82 -7.56 -1.56 -14.89
C PRO A 82 -7.81 -3.07 -15.02
N PHE A 83 -9.01 -3.59 -14.71
CA PHE A 83 -9.26 -5.01 -14.52
C PHE A 83 -10.19 -5.64 -15.55
N VAL A 84 -10.99 -4.85 -16.25
CA VAL A 84 -11.78 -5.34 -17.37
C VAL A 84 -10.83 -5.97 -18.40
N GLN A 85 -11.15 -7.17 -18.84
CA GLN A 85 -10.33 -7.83 -19.86
C GLN A 85 -10.65 -7.21 -21.23
N ILE A 86 -9.65 -7.07 -22.09
CA ILE A 86 -9.81 -6.41 -23.40
C ILE A 86 -9.22 -7.26 -24.50
N ILE A 87 -10.00 -7.48 -25.56
CA ILE A 87 -9.57 -8.04 -26.82
C ILE A 87 -9.74 -6.98 -27.89
N LEU A 88 -8.69 -6.65 -28.64
CA LEU A 88 -8.78 -5.80 -29.81
C LEU A 88 -9.10 -6.64 -31.04
N GLN A 89 -10.05 -6.17 -31.87
CA GLN A 89 -10.33 -6.72 -33.19
C GLN A 89 -9.84 -5.77 -34.28
N THR A 90 -9.44 -6.30 -35.42
CA THR A 90 -9.12 -5.53 -36.63
C THR A 90 -9.58 -6.28 -37.87
N GLY A 91 -9.94 -5.53 -38.90
CA GLY A 91 -10.26 -6.07 -40.22
C GLY A 91 -9.15 -5.86 -41.26
N TYR A 92 -7.99 -5.35 -40.86
CA TYR A 92 -6.87 -5.12 -41.76
C TYR A 92 -5.89 -6.30 -41.73
N ALA A 93 -6.02 -7.17 -42.73
CA ALA A 93 -5.05 -8.22 -43.00
C ALA A 93 -3.73 -7.57 -43.43
N GLY A 94 -2.73 -7.52 -42.53
CA GLY A 94 -1.38 -7.10 -42.87
C GLY A 94 -0.64 -6.18 -41.91
N GLU A 95 -1.33 -5.46 -41.03
CA GLU A 95 -0.67 -4.71 -39.96
C GLU A 95 -0.92 -5.43 -38.63
N GLU A 96 -0.05 -6.38 -38.27
CA GLU A 96 0.02 -6.84 -36.89
C GLU A 96 0.32 -5.62 -36.02
N PRO A 97 -0.50 -5.31 -35.00
CA PRO A 97 -0.11 -4.28 -34.03
C PRO A 97 1.24 -4.69 -33.47
N PRO A 98 2.21 -3.76 -33.39
CA PRO A 98 3.52 -4.07 -32.85
C PRO A 98 3.36 -4.74 -31.49
N ARG A 99 4.13 -5.78 -31.18
CA ARG A 99 4.15 -6.45 -29.86
C ARG A 99 4.28 -5.47 -28.69
N VAL A 100 4.92 -4.34 -28.96
CA VAL A 100 5.04 -3.20 -28.05
C VAL A 100 3.65 -2.64 -27.69
N MET A 101 2.73 -2.52 -28.65
CA MET A 101 1.38 -1.98 -28.43
C MET A 101 0.51 -2.89 -27.55
N LEU A 102 0.69 -4.22 -27.66
CA LEU A 102 0.00 -5.18 -26.78
C LEU A 102 0.44 -5.02 -25.31
N ALA A 103 1.73 -4.79 -25.08
CA ALA A 103 2.27 -4.57 -23.73
C ALA A 103 1.89 -3.18 -23.19
N GLU A 104 1.94 -2.13 -24.03
CA GLU A 104 1.61 -0.75 -23.62
C GLU A 104 0.12 -0.55 -23.30
N LEU A 105 -0.77 -1.28 -23.97
CA LEU A 105 -2.23 -1.17 -23.78
C LEU A 105 -2.76 -2.12 -22.70
N ASP A 106 -1.94 -3.04 -22.17
CA ASP A 106 -2.35 -4.05 -21.20
C ASP A 106 -3.64 -4.79 -21.62
N ILE A 107 -3.59 -5.39 -22.82
CA ILE A 107 -4.70 -6.15 -23.39
C ILE A 107 -4.41 -7.65 -23.41
N GLN A 108 -5.46 -8.48 -23.34
CA GLN A 108 -5.36 -9.92 -23.24
C GLN A 108 -5.22 -10.62 -24.59
N GLY A 109 -5.62 -9.97 -25.66
CA GLY A 109 -5.56 -10.57 -26.96
C GLY A 109 -5.85 -9.62 -28.12
N TYR A 110 -5.50 -10.12 -29.28
CA TYR A 110 -5.75 -9.49 -30.55
C TYR A 110 -6.36 -10.52 -31.50
N HIS A 111 -7.40 -10.14 -32.21
CA HIS A 111 -8.14 -11.02 -33.12
C HIS A 111 -8.35 -10.34 -34.47
N ASP A 112 -8.01 -11.04 -35.57
CA ASP A 112 -8.36 -10.58 -36.92
C ASP A 112 -9.81 -10.97 -37.24
N LYS A 113 -10.62 -10.01 -37.72
CA LYS A 113 -12.02 -10.26 -38.10
C LYS A 113 -12.15 -11.27 -39.25
N ALA A 114 -11.09 -11.46 -40.04
CA ALA A 114 -11.01 -12.47 -41.10
C ALA A 114 -10.69 -13.89 -40.59
N ASP A 115 -10.26 -14.05 -39.35
CA ASP A 115 -9.97 -15.34 -38.72
C ASP A 115 -11.27 -16.12 -38.43
N ASP A 116 -11.10 -17.44 -38.20
CA ASP A 116 -12.20 -18.31 -37.78
C ASP A 116 -12.83 -17.81 -36.46
N PRO A 117 -14.14 -17.72 -36.36
CA PRO A 117 -14.86 -17.38 -35.12
C PRO A 117 -14.47 -18.23 -33.91
N GLU A 118 -14.04 -19.48 -34.10
CA GLU A 118 -13.52 -20.32 -33.02
C GLU A 118 -12.27 -19.72 -32.34
N ARG A 119 -11.47 -18.98 -33.10
CA ARG A 119 -10.28 -18.30 -32.58
C ARG A 119 -10.64 -17.15 -31.64
N LEU A 120 -11.71 -16.40 -31.94
CA LEU A 120 -12.26 -15.41 -31.03
C LEU A 120 -12.75 -16.06 -29.73
N LEU A 121 -13.46 -17.18 -29.83
CA LEU A 121 -13.96 -17.89 -28.65
C LEU A 121 -12.82 -18.37 -27.75
N LEU A 122 -11.68 -18.81 -28.30
CA LEU A 122 -10.49 -19.16 -27.51
C LEU A 122 -9.95 -17.95 -26.73
N TRP A 123 -9.86 -16.79 -27.37
CA TRP A 123 -9.43 -15.57 -26.67
C TRP A 123 -10.43 -15.13 -25.60
N VAL A 124 -11.73 -15.26 -25.86
CA VAL A 124 -12.80 -15.00 -24.89
C VAL A 124 -12.67 -15.92 -23.69
N ASP A 125 -12.47 -17.22 -23.89
CA ASP A 125 -12.28 -18.19 -22.81
C ASP A 125 -11.06 -17.87 -21.94
N VAL A 126 -9.93 -17.52 -22.55
CA VAL A 126 -8.70 -17.14 -21.85
C VAL A 126 -8.92 -15.85 -21.05
N ALA A 127 -9.53 -14.83 -21.66
CA ALA A 127 -9.79 -13.55 -21.00
C ALA A 127 -10.76 -13.71 -19.83
N LEU A 128 -11.84 -14.47 -20.00
CA LEU A 128 -12.81 -14.73 -18.92
C LEU A 128 -12.23 -15.60 -17.80
N LYS A 129 -11.34 -16.52 -18.11
CA LYS A 129 -10.60 -17.29 -17.10
C LYS A 129 -9.70 -16.36 -16.28
N THR A 130 -8.98 -15.46 -16.94
CA THR A 130 -8.14 -14.46 -16.28
C THR A 130 -8.99 -13.53 -15.41
N HIS A 131 -10.11 -13.02 -15.92
CA HIS A 131 -11.05 -12.21 -15.14
C HIS A 131 -11.50 -12.91 -13.85
N ARG A 132 -11.92 -14.20 -13.94
CA ARG A 132 -12.33 -14.98 -12.76
C ARG A 132 -11.22 -15.12 -11.73
N LEU A 133 -9.98 -15.38 -12.18
CA LEU A 133 -8.83 -15.53 -11.27
C LEU A 133 -8.51 -14.21 -10.56
N VAL A 134 -8.48 -13.10 -11.31
CA VAL A 134 -8.24 -11.77 -10.73
C VAL A 134 -9.34 -11.38 -9.77
N LYS A 135 -10.62 -11.62 -10.12
CA LYS A 135 -11.77 -11.34 -9.25
C LYS A 135 -11.70 -12.17 -7.96
N ALA A 136 -11.46 -13.48 -8.05
CA ALA A 136 -11.34 -14.36 -6.89
C ALA A 136 -10.16 -13.97 -5.97
N LEU A 137 -9.03 -13.55 -6.54
CA LEU A 137 -7.90 -13.07 -5.75
C LEU A 137 -8.27 -11.80 -4.96
N ARG A 138 -8.94 -10.84 -5.59
CA ARG A 138 -9.39 -9.60 -4.96
C ARG A 138 -10.44 -9.83 -3.87
N GLU A 139 -11.42 -10.69 -4.13
CA GLU A 139 -12.42 -11.06 -3.13
C GLU A 139 -11.77 -11.69 -1.90
N ARG A 140 -10.75 -12.53 -2.12
CA ARG A 140 -9.96 -13.11 -1.04
C ARG A 140 -9.16 -12.07 -0.27
N GLU A 141 -8.49 -11.14 -0.96
CA GLU A 141 -7.75 -10.04 -0.35
C GLU A 141 -8.69 -9.12 0.47
N HIS A 142 -9.86 -8.80 -0.10
CA HIS A 142 -10.85 -7.97 0.58
C HIS A 142 -11.43 -8.65 1.82
N ALA A 143 -11.81 -9.92 1.72
CA ALA A 143 -12.28 -10.72 2.86
C ALA A 143 -11.22 -10.84 3.97
N GLN A 144 -9.95 -11.02 3.60
CA GLN A 144 -8.84 -11.04 4.55
C GLN A 144 -8.67 -9.69 5.25
N ALA A 145 -8.79 -8.58 4.52
CA ALA A 145 -8.71 -7.23 5.08
C ALA A 145 -9.87 -6.93 6.05
N GLU A 146 -11.08 -7.33 5.69
CA GLU A 146 -12.27 -7.17 6.53
C GLU A 146 -12.18 -8.00 7.82
N LEU A 147 -11.74 -9.26 7.72
CA LEU A 147 -11.49 -10.12 8.88
C LEU A 147 -10.46 -9.50 9.83
N VAL A 148 -9.37 -8.98 9.30
CA VAL A 148 -8.34 -8.27 10.08
C VAL A 148 -8.91 -7.01 10.74
N ALA A 149 -9.76 -6.24 10.04
CA ALA A 149 -10.39 -5.04 10.60
C ALA A 149 -11.33 -5.36 11.76
N ASN A 150 -12.15 -6.42 11.62
CA ASN A 150 -13.08 -6.86 12.65
C ASN A 150 -12.35 -7.40 13.87
N CYS A 151 -11.34 -8.25 13.68
CA CYS A 151 -10.47 -8.72 14.77
C CYS A 151 -9.82 -7.57 15.56
N SER A 152 -9.52 -6.44 14.88
CA SER A 152 -8.95 -5.25 15.53
C SER A 152 -9.81 -4.72 16.66
N HIS A 153 -11.09 -4.57 16.40
CA HIS A 153 -12.04 -4.04 17.38
C HIS A 153 -12.29 -5.02 18.51
N GLU A 154 -12.40 -6.31 18.18
CA GLU A 154 -12.70 -7.36 19.15
C GLU A 154 -11.54 -7.64 20.12
N PHE A 155 -10.29 -7.47 19.69
CA PHE A 155 -9.13 -7.60 20.60
C PHE A 155 -8.87 -6.33 21.41
N ARG A 156 -9.09 -5.15 20.84
CA ARG A 156 -8.81 -3.89 21.53
C ARG A 156 -9.72 -3.70 22.75
N THR A 157 -10.99 -4.06 22.65
CA THR A 157 -11.97 -3.87 23.73
C THR A 157 -11.59 -4.60 25.02
N PRO A 158 -11.35 -5.92 25.06
CA PRO A 158 -10.99 -6.61 26.30
C PRO A 158 -9.63 -6.15 26.85
N VAL A 159 -8.65 -5.87 25.97
CA VAL A 159 -7.34 -5.41 26.40
C VAL A 159 -7.41 -4.02 27.06
N ASN A 160 -8.19 -3.10 26.49
CA ASN A 160 -8.40 -1.78 27.09
C ASN A 160 -9.14 -1.86 28.43
N ILE A 161 -10.08 -2.81 28.59
CA ILE A 161 -10.77 -3.05 29.85
C ILE A 161 -9.77 -3.52 30.92
N ILE A 162 -8.89 -4.48 30.58
CA ILE A 162 -7.86 -5.00 31.51
C ILE A 162 -6.90 -3.87 31.91
N ALA A 163 -6.40 -3.10 30.95
CA ALA A 163 -5.51 -1.97 31.20
C ALA A 163 -6.19 -0.89 32.08
N GLY A 164 -7.45 -0.53 31.74
CA GLY A 164 -8.20 0.49 32.48
C GLY A 164 -8.47 0.10 33.92
N TYR A 165 -8.86 -1.14 34.20
CA TYR A 165 -9.04 -1.59 35.59
C TYR A 165 -7.71 -1.64 36.36
N ALA A 166 -6.63 -2.06 35.73
CA ALA A 166 -5.30 -2.04 36.37
C ALA A 166 -4.86 -0.60 36.71
N GLU A 167 -5.12 0.36 35.80
CA GLU A 167 -4.84 1.77 36.00
C GLU A 167 -5.67 2.38 37.15
N LEU A 168 -6.98 2.12 37.19
CA LEU A 168 -7.88 2.56 38.28
C LEU A 168 -7.47 1.98 39.65
N LEU A 169 -7.03 0.71 39.66
CA LEU A 169 -6.50 0.09 40.89
C LEU A 169 -5.21 0.76 41.35
N LEU A 170 -4.29 1.08 40.42
CA LEU A 170 -3.04 1.77 40.75
C LEU A 170 -3.26 3.24 41.16
N ALA A 171 -4.30 3.88 40.63
CA ALA A 171 -4.72 5.23 41.02
C ALA A 171 -5.44 5.30 42.37
N CYS A 172 -5.68 4.15 43.01
CA CYS A 172 -6.40 4.01 44.28
C CYS A 172 -7.89 4.43 44.20
N ASP A 173 -8.52 4.45 43.03
CA ASP A 173 -9.94 4.82 42.86
C ASP A 173 -10.91 3.85 43.53
N PHE A 174 -10.48 2.61 43.83
CA PHE A 174 -11.22 1.61 44.58
C PHE A 174 -10.71 1.39 46.01
N GLY A 175 -9.83 2.28 46.51
CA GLY A 175 -9.15 2.18 47.79
C GLY A 175 -7.69 1.80 47.63
N GLU A 176 -6.91 1.93 48.74
CA GLU A 176 -5.49 1.64 48.74
C GLU A 176 -5.20 0.14 48.51
N LEU A 177 -4.32 -0.17 47.61
CA LEU A 177 -3.85 -1.51 47.38
C LEU A 177 -2.87 -1.95 48.50
N PRO A 178 -2.93 -3.20 48.96
CA PRO A 178 -1.85 -3.77 49.78
C PRO A 178 -0.50 -3.65 49.03
N PRO A 179 0.60 -3.32 49.73
CA PRO A 179 1.91 -3.11 49.10
C PRO A 179 2.37 -4.28 48.21
N GLU A 180 2.03 -5.51 48.60
CA GLU A 180 2.31 -6.72 47.82
C GLU A 180 1.50 -6.83 46.53
N ALA A 181 0.36 -6.16 46.41
CA ALA A 181 -0.50 -6.17 45.23
C ALA A 181 -0.08 -5.12 44.18
N VAL A 182 0.59 -4.05 44.55
CA VAL A 182 0.98 -2.96 43.63
C VAL A 182 1.83 -3.46 42.49
N LYS A 183 2.84 -4.27 42.78
CA LYS A 183 3.75 -4.81 41.73
C LYS A 183 3.04 -5.74 40.75
N PRO A 184 2.23 -6.75 41.19
CA PRO A 184 1.45 -7.57 40.29
C PRO A 184 0.46 -6.76 39.42
N VAL A 185 -0.25 -5.79 39.99
CA VAL A 185 -1.21 -4.94 39.21
C VAL A 185 -0.49 -4.10 38.18
N ARG A 186 0.67 -3.53 38.49
CA ARG A 186 1.52 -2.81 37.53
C ARG A 186 1.97 -3.72 36.40
N SER A 187 2.37 -4.96 36.72
CA SER A 187 2.74 -5.94 35.68
C SER A 187 1.57 -6.31 34.76
N ILE A 188 0.33 -6.36 35.29
CA ILE A 188 -0.87 -6.58 34.48
C ILE A 188 -1.12 -5.38 33.57
N GLU A 189 -1.00 -4.17 34.06
CA GLU A 189 -1.15 -2.94 33.26
C GLU A 189 -0.13 -2.89 32.12
N GLU A 190 1.15 -3.11 32.42
CA GLU A 190 2.23 -3.13 31.45
C GLU A 190 2.02 -4.21 30.39
N ALA A 191 1.60 -5.42 30.79
CA ALA A 191 1.31 -6.52 29.87
C ALA A 191 0.11 -6.21 28.97
N ALA A 192 -0.96 -5.62 29.52
CA ALA A 192 -2.14 -5.23 28.74
C ALA A 192 -1.82 -4.14 27.72
N ARG A 193 -1.06 -3.11 28.11
CA ARG A 193 -0.59 -2.05 27.19
C ARG A 193 0.29 -2.65 26.08
N SER A 194 1.23 -3.51 26.43
CA SER A 194 2.09 -4.19 25.46
C SER A 194 1.30 -5.04 24.48
N LEU A 195 0.25 -5.74 24.95
CA LEU A 195 -0.65 -6.52 24.09
C LEU A 195 -1.48 -5.62 23.16
N ALA A 196 -1.96 -4.45 23.63
CA ALA A 196 -2.67 -3.48 22.81
C ALA A 196 -1.81 -2.96 21.66
N ASP A 197 -0.56 -2.61 21.94
CA ASP A 197 0.40 -2.16 20.94
C ASP A 197 0.70 -3.27 19.92
N LEU A 198 0.90 -4.49 20.38
CA LEU A 198 1.15 -5.67 19.56
C LEU A 198 0.00 -5.92 18.59
N VAL A 199 -1.22 -5.96 19.09
CA VAL A 199 -2.43 -6.13 18.29
C VAL A 199 -2.56 -5.00 17.26
N SER A 200 -2.32 -3.75 17.65
CA SER A 200 -2.39 -2.59 16.77
C SER A 200 -1.37 -2.68 15.62
N ASP A 201 -0.13 -3.05 15.92
CA ASP A 201 0.93 -3.20 14.92
C ASP A 201 0.68 -4.37 13.98
N PHE A 202 0.23 -5.53 14.51
CA PHE A 202 -0.14 -6.69 13.71
C PHE A 202 -1.26 -6.37 12.71
N LEU A 203 -2.31 -5.71 13.19
CA LEU A 203 -3.47 -5.36 12.39
C LEU A 203 -3.12 -4.32 11.32
N ARG A 204 -2.24 -3.37 11.66
CA ARG A 204 -1.72 -2.40 10.69
C ARG A 204 -0.87 -3.09 9.62
N TYR A 205 0.01 -4.00 10.03
CA TYR A 205 0.79 -4.81 9.10
C TYR A 205 -0.11 -5.63 8.16
N ALA A 206 -1.14 -6.28 8.70
CA ALA A 206 -2.08 -7.09 7.92
C ALA A 206 -2.90 -6.24 6.91
N LYS A 207 -3.35 -5.02 7.29
CA LYS A 207 -4.01 -4.07 6.38
C LYS A 207 -3.08 -3.64 5.23
N LEU A 208 -1.81 -3.40 5.53
CA LEU A 208 -0.80 -3.06 4.52
C LEU A 208 -0.52 -4.22 3.56
N GLN A 209 -0.53 -5.46 4.06
CA GLN A 209 -0.39 -6.66 3.22
C GLN A 209 -1.59 -6.83 2.27
N ALA A 210 -2.79 -6.53 2.74
CA ALA A 210 -4.01 -6.60 1.94
C ALA A 210 -4.18 -5.44 0.93
N GLY A 211 -3.22 -4.50 0.85
CA GLY A 211 -3.26 -3.40 -0.12
C GLY A 211 -4.38 -2.37 0.12
N VAL A 212 -5.02 -2.38 1.31
CA VAL A 212 -6.19 -1.54 1.62
C VAL A 212 -5.81 -0.10 1.93
N GLU A 213 -4.56 0.16 2.35
CA GLU A 213 -4.10 1.51 2.64
C GLU A 213 -3.64 2.23 1.37
N SER A 214 -4.25 3.39 1.08
CA SER A 214 -3.80 4.32 0.04
C SER A 214 -2.79 5.33 0.60
N VAL A 215 -2.00 5.95 -0.28
CA VAL A 215 -1.11 7.07 0.06
C VAL A 215 -1.86 8.38 -0.10
N ARG A 216 -1.89 9.19 0.96
CA ARG A 216 -2.46 10.54 0.93
C ARG A 216 -1.33 11.56 0.81
N GLN A 217 -1.13 12.08 -0.38
CA GLN A 217 -0.10 13.08 -0.62
C GLN A 217 -0.51 14.45 -0.09
N GLU A 218 0.33 15.04 0.76
CA GLU A 218 0.18 16.40 1.29
C GLU A 218 1.56 17.04 1.48
N TRP A 219 1.60 18.39 1.51
CA TRP A 219 2.83 19.11 1.78
C TRP A 219 3.17 19.08 3.27
N VAL A 220 4.16 18.29 3.62
CA VAL A 220 4.61 18.08 5.00
C VAL A 220 5.75 19.04 5.32
N ASP A 221 5.63 19.80 6.41
CA ASP A 221 6.75 20.54 7.00
C ASP A 221 7.64 19.57 7.77
N VAL A 222 8.75 19.19 7.16
CA VAL A 222 9.66 18.18 7.70
C VAL A 222 10.39 18.70 8.95
N GLY A 223 10.56 20.03 9.05
CA GLY A 223 11.17 20.66 10.22
C GLY A 223 10.24 20.63 11.44
N GLU A 224 8.93 20.81 11.22
CA GLU A 224 7.94 20.65 12.30
C GLU A 224 7.84 19.20 12.76
N LEU A 225 7.80 18.27 11.82
CA LEU A 225 7.81 16.84 12.12
C LEU A 225 9.06 16.43 12.92
N ALA A 226 10.23 16.96 12.58
CA ALA A 226 11.46 16.69 13.31
C ALA A 226 11.39 17.19 14.75
N ARG A 227 10.84 18.40 14.98
CA ARG A 227 10.61 18.92 16.34
C ARG A 227 9.58 18.10 17.13
N GLU A 228 8.56 17.58 16.46
CA GLU A 228 7.60 16.63 17.06
C GLU A 228 8.32 15.36 17.52
N MET A 229 9.19 14.80 16.67
CA MET A 229 9.99 13.63 17.01
C MET A 229 10.97 13.87 18.16
N GLN A 230 11.56 15.06 18.24
CA GLN A 230 12.41 15.47 19.36
C GLN A 230 11.64 15.51 20.70
N ARG A 231 10.42 16.08 20.69
CA ARG A 231 9.56 16.09 21.89
C ARG A 231 9.15 14.68 22.33
N LEU A 232 8.94 13.78 21.38
CA LEU A 232 8.64 12.37 21.66
C LEU A 232 9.84 11.62 22.25
N ALA A 233 11.04 11.91 21.75
CA ALA A 233 12.27 11.24 22.18
C ALA A 233 12.70 11.66 23.60
N GLY A 234 12.49 12.92 24.00
CA GLY A 234 12.93 13.46 25.28
C GLY A 234 12.59 12.56 26.48
N PRO A 235 11.31 12.33 26.81
CA PRO A 235 10.94 11.49 27.95
C PRO A 235 11.45 10.06 27.89
N LEU A 236 11.64 9.50 26.68
CA LEU A 236 12.14 8.13 26.50
C LEU A 236 13.62 7.97 26.82
N LEU A 237 14.38 9.06 26.76
CA LEU A 237 15.83 9.10 26.87
C LEU A 237 16.33 9.74 28.17
N GLU A 238 15.58 10.70 28.77
CA GLU A 238 15.94 11.44 29.99
C GLU A 238 16.21 10.50 31.17
N ASP A 239 15.35 9.54 31.42
CA ASP A 239 15.50 8.57 32.52
C ASP A 239 16.73 7.67 32.38
N ARG A 240 17.35 7.61 31.20
CA ARG A 240 18.52 6.78 30.91
C ARG A 240 19.82 7.56 30.75
N GLY A 241 19.76 8.90 30.82
CA GLY A 241 20.92 9.76 30.59
C GLY A 241 21.45 9.71 29.15
N VAL A 242 20.60 9.39 28.16
CA VAL A 242 20.92 9.36 26.74
C VAL A 242 20.58 10.70 26.09
N ALA A 243 21.54 11.30 25.38
CA ALA A 243 21.31 12.58 24.71
C ALA A 243 20.56 12.39 23.38
N PHE A 244 19.65 13.34 23.08
CA PHE A 244 19.02 13.42 21.75
C PHE A 244 19.58 14.60 20.95
N ALA A 245 20.06 14.33 19.73
CA ALA A 245 20.54 15.35 18.80
C ALA A 245 19.62 15.49 17.59
N LEU A 246 19.33 16.73 17.17
CA LEU A 246 18.55 17.02 15.97
C LEU A 246 19.41 17.84 14.98
N GLU A 247 19.65 17.28 13.79
CA GLU A 247 20.41 17.90 12.72
C GLU A 247 19.50 18.12 11.48
N LEU A 248 19.25 19.37 11.13
CA LEU A 248 18.44 19.74 9.98
C LEU A 248 19.31 20.42 8.92
N ALA A 249 19.50 19.77 7.76
CA ALA A 249 20.19 20.33 6.60
C ALA A 249 19.23 20.33 5.40
N LEU A 250 18.28 21.26 5.41
CA LEU A 250 17.19 21.37 4.44
C LEU A 250 17.03 22.78 3.89
N ALA A 251 16.75 22.86 2.59
CA ALA A 251 16.14 24.01 1.93
C ALA A 251 15.37 23.52 0.68
N PRO A 252 14.05 23.60 0.61
CA PRO A 252 13.05 24.06 1.56
C PRO A 252 12.57 22.97 2.53
N PRO A 253 11.96 23.33 3.66
CA PRO A 253 11.57 22.37 4.72
C PRO A 253 10.30 21.56 4.41
N ARG A 254 9.72 21.67 3.21
CA ARG A 254 8.48 20.98 2.82
C ARG A 254 8.73 19.91 1.79
N PHE A 255 8.05 18.77 1.96
CA PHE A 255 8.13 17.62 1.06
C PHE A 255 6.73 17.06 0.82
N LEU A 256 6.39 16.75 -0.44
CA LEU A 256 5.09 16.17 -0.78
C LEU A 256 5.09 14.67 -0.49
N THR A 257 4.35 14.26 0.53
CA THR A 257 4.29 12.86 0.97
C THR A 257 3.09 12.65 1.90
N ASP A 258 2.96 11.47 2.51
CA ASP A 258 1.94 11.16 3.52
C ASP A 258 2.52 11.41 4.93
N ALA A 259 2.04 12.47 5.60
CA ALA A 259 2.51 12.85 6.93
C ALA A 259 2.30 11.75 7.98
N THR A 260 1.17 11.03 7.90
CA THR A 260 0.84 9.98 8.87
C THR A 260 1.77 8.79 8.74
N LYS A 261 2.08 8.37 7.52
CA LYS A 261 3.01 7.27 7.25
C LYS A 261 4.43 7.68 7.62
N LEU A 262 4.84 8.89 7.25
CA LEU A 262 6.17 9.41 7.58
C LEU A 262 6.38 9.50 9.11
N ARG A 263 5.39 10.04 9.84
CA ARG A 263 5.39 10.10 11.32
C ARG A 263 5.52 8.71 11.94
N THR A 264 4.80 7.74 11.42
CA THR A 264 4.86 6.36 11.93
C THR A 264 6.22 5.74 11.74
N ILE A 265 6.84 5.90 10.57
CA ILE A 265 8.18 5.37 10.30
C ILE A 265 9.18 5.98 11.28
N LEU A 266 9.23 7.30 11.38
CA LEU A 266 10.17 8.00 12.26
C LEU A 266 9.98 7.63 13.74
N ARG A 267 8.72 7.59 14.20
CA ARG A 267 8.40 7.16 15.57
C ARG A 267 8.94 5.77 15.86
N ASN A 268 8.73 4.80 14.97
CA ASN A 268 9.22 3.44 15.14
C ASN A 268 10.75 3.37 15.18
N LEU A 269 11.43 4.12 14.30
CA LEU A 269 12.89 4.16 14.28
C LEU A 269 13.45 4.79 15.55
N ILE A 270 12.86 5.88 16.04
CA ILE A 270 13.29 6.57 17.27
C ILE A 270 13.02 5.73 18.52
N ILE A 271 11.86 5.08 18.62
CA ILE A 271 11.55 4.19 19.74
C ILE A 271 12.54 3.01 19.78
N ASN A 272 12.87 2.44 18.61
CA ASN A 272 13.88 1.38 18.55
C ASN A 272 15.26 1.89 18.99
N ALA A 273 15.70 3.04 18.49
CA ALA A 273 16.97 3.66 18.90
C ALA A 273 17.01 3.91 20.42
N ALA A 274 15.95 4.50 20.99
CA ALA A 274 15.84 4.75 22.43
C ALA A 274 15.84 3.44 23.26
N LYS A 275 15.18 2.40 22.74
CA LYS A 275 15.08 1.10 23.40
C LYS A 275 16.42 0.40 23.53
N PHE A 276 17.24 0.44 22.48
CA PHE A 276 18.50 -0.30 22.41
C PHE A 276 19.73 0.53 22.82
N THR A 277 19.59 1.83 23.06
CA THR A 277 20.68 2.69 23.56
C THR A 277 20.62 2.78 25.07
N ALA A 278 21.57 2.13 25.75
CA ALA A 278 21.65 2.19 27.21
C ALA A 278 22.39 3.46 27.70
N ALA A 279 23.35 3.95 26.92
CA ALA A 279 24.11 5.17 27.20
C ALA A 279 24.64 5.76 25.88
N GLY A 280 24.85 7.07 25.83
CA GLY A 280 25.40 7.75 24.66
C GLY A 280 24.38 8.66 23.96
N THR A 281 24.15 8.49 22.66
CA THR A 281 23.38 9.47 21.86
C THR A 281 22.45 8.78 20.88
N VAL A 282 21.23 9.32 20.73
CA VAL A 282 20.31 9.09 19.62
C VAL A 282 20.22 10.39 18.80
N ALA A 283 20.41 10.32 17.51
CA ALA A 283 20.37 11.49 16.62
C ALA A 283 19.36 11.30 15.48
N LEU A 284 18.56 12.32 15.24
CA LEU A 284 17.74 12.44 14.03
C LEU A 284 18.39 13.45 13.09
N ARG A 285 18.85 12.99 11.92
CA ARG A 285 19.43 13.82 10.87
C ARG A 285 18.52 13.81 9.65
N ILE A 286 18.22 15.00 9.13
CA ILE A 286 17.38 15.16 7.94
C ILE A 286 18.16 15.95 6.89
N VAL A 287 18.33 15.33 5.72
CA VAL A 287 19.14 15.87 4.60
C VAL A 287 18.35 15.73 3.31
N GLN A 288 18.45 16.74 2.45
CA GLN A 288 17.98 16.66 1.07
C GLN A 288 19.19 16.66 0.13
N ARG A 289 19.30 15.65 -0.72
CA ARG A 289 20.37 15.51 -1.71
C ARG A 289 19.80 15.12 -3.06
N GLY A 290 20.11 15.90 -4.11
CA GLY A 290 19.63 15.58 -5.47
C GLY A 290 18.12 15.44 -5.59
N GLY A 291 17.35 16.21 -4.79
CA GLY A 291 15.90 16.14 -4.72
C GLY A 291 15.36 15.01 -3.82
N ALA A 292 16.15 13.99 -3.47
CA ALA A 292 15.76 12.94 -2.55
C ALA A 292 15.78 13.43 -1.09
N LEU A 293 14.76 13.04 -0.31
CA LEU A 293 14.71 13.29 1.13
C LEU A 293 15.26 12.07 1.88
N ARG A 294 16.25 12.30 2.75
CA ARG A 294 16.86 11.27 3.59
C ARG A 294 16.70 11.64 5.06
N LEU A 295 16.06 10.77 5.84
CA LEU A 295 15.83 10.91 7.26
C LEU A 295 16.54 9.76 7.97
N GLU A 296 17.58 10.09 8.73
CA GLU A 296 18.47 9.14 9.40
C GLU A 296 18.24 9.18 10.91
N VAL A 297 17.95 8.04 11.50
CA VAL A 297 17.97 7.84 12.95
C VAL A 297 19.22 7.04 13.28
N ARG A 298 20.16 7.67 13.98
CA ARG A 298 21.42 7.07 14.42
C ARG A 298 21.37 6.84 15.91
N ASP A 299 21.84 5.69 16.35
CA ASP A 299 22.01 5.33 17.76
C ASP A 299 23.44 4.86 18.03
N THR A 300 23.87 4.95 19.30
CA THR A 300 25.13 4.41 19.80
C THR A 300 24.89 3.14 20.62
N GLY A 301 23.91 2.35 20.23
CA GLY A 301 23.56 1.08 20.87
C GLY A 301 24.52 -0.06 20.53
N PRO A 302 24.14 -1.31 20.77
CA PRO A 302 25.04 -2.48 20.61
C PRO A 302 25.41 -2.77 19.14
N GLY A 303 24.73 -2.13 18.16
CA GLY A 303 24.90 -2.44 16.75
C GLY A 303 24.35 -3.80 16.36
N ILE A 304 24.39 -4.10 15.05
CA ILE A 304 23.77 -5.29 14.44
C ILE A 304 24.80 -5.93 13.52
N ARG A 305 24.98 -7.25 13.64
CA ARG A 305 25.92 -8.01 12.81
C ARG A 305 25.51 -7.96 11.34
N PRO A 306 26.46 -7.97 10.39
CA PRO A 306 26.15 -7.89 8.96
C PRO A 306 25.14 -8.94 8.48
N GLU A 307 25.23 -10.18 8.96
CA GLU A 307 24.32 -11.28 8.64
C GLU A 307 22.88 -11.05 9.12
N ASP A 308 22.68 -10.21 10.13
CA ASP A 308 21.38 -9.94 10.75
C ASP A 308 20.70 -8.67 10.20
N GLN A 309 21.42 -7.82 9.45
CA GLN A 309 20.92 -6.50 9.03
C GLN A 309 19.71 -6.57 8.10
N GLU A 310 19.60 -7.56 7.25
CA GLU A 310 18.38 -7.75 6.45
C GLU A 310 17.29 -8.47 7.24
N LEU A 311 17.66 -9.36 8.15
CA LEU A 311 16.72 -10.15 8.95
C LEU A 311 15.89 -9.28 9.92
N VAL A 312 16.41 -8.13 10.37
CA VAL A 312 15.65 -7.21 11.26
C VAL A 312 14.41 -6.61 10.61
N PHE A 313 14.29 -6.67 9.29
CA PHE A 313 13.11 -6.24 8.55
C PHE A 313 12.08 -7.36 8.31
N GLU A 314 12.43 -8.61 8.67
CA GLU A 314 11.46 -9.70 8.61
C GLU A 314 10.41 -9.54 9.72
N PRO A 315 9.11 -9.74 9.43
CA PRO A 315 8.07 -9.65 10.44
C PRO A 315 8.26 -10.73 11.51
N PHE A 316 8.01 -10.37 12.78
CA PHE A 316 8.16 -11.25 13.96
C PHE A 316 9.60 -11.71 14.23
N ARG A 317 10.58 -11.15 13.57
CA ARG A 317 11.99 -11.49 13.80
C ARG A 317 12.56 -10.66 14.93
N GLN A 318 13.24 -11.31 15.86
CA GLN A 318 14.02 -10.70 16.92
C GLN A 318 15.42 -11.33 16.89
N LEU A 319 16.44 -10.51 17.06
CA LEU A 319 17.81 -11.03 17.18
C LEU A 319 17.99 -11.62 18.56
N ASP A 320 18.44 -12.86 18.63
CA ASP A 320 18.69 -13.57 19.89
C ASP A 320 19.84 -12.91 20.66
N GLY A 321 19.51 -12.22 21.74
CA GLY A 321 20.48 -11.63 22.67
C GLY A 321 19.88 -11.52 24.06
N SER A 322 20.70 -11.66 25.11
CA SER A 322 20.29 -11.55 26.51
C SER A 322 19.64 -10.20 26.87
N SER A 323 19.90 -9.14 26.05
CA SER A 323 19.31 -7.81 26.18
C SER A 323 17.87 -7.75 25.66
N THR A 324 17.42 -8.66 24.77
CA THR A 324 16.08 -8.65 24.18
C THR A 324 15.00 -9.13 25.15
N ARG A 325 15.34 -9.92 26.15
CA ARG A 325 14.38 -10.35 27.21
C ARG A 325 13.96 -9.21 28.15
N GLN A 326 14.77 -8.15 28.29
CA GLN A 326 14.47 -7.00 29.15
C GLN A 326 13.66 -5.90 28.44
N HIS A 327 13.63 -5.90 27.09
CA HIS A 327 13.03 -4.82 26.30
C HIS A 327 12.02 -5.36 25.28
N GLY A 328 10.92 -5.93 25.73
CA GLY A 328 9.86 -6.53 24.91
C GLY A 328 9.50 -5.76 23.63
N GLY A 329 9.12 -6.50 22.60
CA GLY A 329 8.62 -5.97 21.31
C GLY A 329 8.42 -7.15 20.37
N VAL A 330 7.49 -7.04 19.39
CA VAL A 330 7.03 -8.18 18.58
C VAL A 330 7.85 -8.39 17.31
N GLY A 331 8.78 -7.48 17.00
CA GLY A 331 9.54 -7.54 15.76
C GLY A 331 8.74 -7.10 14.53
N LEU A 332 7.68 -6.29 14.70
CA LEU A 332 6.87 -5.78 13.60
C LEU A 332 7.23 -4.34 13.19
N GLY A 333 7.80 -3.53 14.08
CA GLY A 333 8.01 -2.10 13.84
C GLY A 333 8.90 -1.81 12.63
N LEU A 334 10.04 -2.50 12.46
CA LEU A 334 10.94 -2.31 11.31
C LEU A 334 10.33 -2.86 10.01
N ALA A 335 9.68 -4.01 10.04
CA ALA A 335 8.95 -4.58 8.90
C ALA A 335 7.86 -3.62 8.42
N LEU A 336 7.08 -3.06 9.35
CA LEU A 336 6.05 -2.06 9.09
C LEU A 336 6.66 -0.78 8.50
N SER A 337 7.77 -0.28 9.07
CA SER A 337 8.45 0.92 8.59
C SER A 337 8.96 0.76 7.16
N ARG A 338 9.57 -0.37 6.81
CA ARG A 338 10.03 -0.66 5.45
C ARG A 338 8.87 -0.78 4.46
N ARG A 339 7.76 -1.41 4.88
CA ARG A 339 6.55 -1.51 4.04
C ARG A 339 5.93 -0.15 3.75
N LEU A 340 5.77 0.69 4.79
CA LEU A 340 5.28 2.06 4.64
C LEU A 340 6.20 2.91 3.75
N ALA A 341 7.53 2.78 3.91
CA ALA A 341 8.50 3.47 3.07
C ALA A 341 8.35 3.11 1.59
N ARG A 342 8.16 1.83 1.28
CA ARG A 342 7.93 1.35 -0.10
C ARG A 342 6.62 1.88 -0.70
N MET A 343 5.57 2.02 0.11
CA MET A 343 4.33 2.66 -0.34
C MET A 343 4.53 4.15 -0.68
N LEU A 344 5.46 4.81 0.01
CA LEU A 344 5.86 6.20 -0.29
C LEU A 344 6.83 6.32 -1.48
N GLY A 345 7.13 5.21 -2.17
CA GLY A 345 8.08 5.16 -3.29
C GLY A 345 9.55 5.13 -2.87
N GLY A 346 9.84 4.92 -1.57
CA GLY A 346 11.18 4.87 -1.01
C GLY A 346 11.53 3.52 -0.38
N ASP A 347 12.57 3.50 0.48
CA ASP A 347 12.92 2.33 1.30
C ASP A 347 13.57 2.77 2.62
N VAL A 348 13.60 1.84 3.60
CA VAL A 348 14.38 1.98 4.83
C VAL A 348 15.65 1.16 4.71
N GLN A 349 16.79 1.84 4.81
CA GLN A 349 18.13 1.26 4.75
C GLN A 349 18.74 1.17 6.16
N ILE A 350 19.65 0.23 6.36
CA ILE A 350 20.41 0.08 7.59
C ILE A 350 21.92 0.15 7.30
N GLN A 351 22.66 0.78 8.21
CA GLN A 351 24.10 0.69 8.35
C GLN A 351 24.42 0.50 9.83
N SER A 352 25.06 -0.58 10.19
CA SER A 352 25.31 -0.91 11.59
C SER A 352 26.62 -1.65 11.74
N GLU A 353 27.29 -1.39 12.87
CA GLU A 353 28.53 -2.06 13.26
C GLU A 353 28.43 -2.49 14.74
N PRO A 354 28.67 -3.76 15.05
CA PRO A 354 28.64 -4.28 16.42
C PRO A 354 29.54 -3.47 17.36
N GLY A 355 28.99 -3.03 18.48
CA GLY A 355 29.70 -2.22 19.50
C GLY A 355 29.83 -0.74 19.17
N VAL A 356 29.41 -0.28 17.98
CA VAL A 356 29.46 1.14 17.56
C VAL A 356 28.07 1.77 17.55
N GLY A 357 27.06 1.03 17.04
CA GLY A 357 25.69 1.48 16.93
C GLY A 357 25.07 1.21 15.56
N SER A 358 23.87 1.78 15.34
CA SER A 358 23.14 1.62 14.10
C SER A 358 22.67 2.94 13.53
N THR A 359 22.49 2.98 12.21
CA THR A 359 21.86 4.08 11.49
C THR A 359 20.79 3.49 10.58
N PHE A 360 19.54 3.85 10.86
CA PHE A 360 18.41 3.54 10.00
C PHE A 360 18.05 4.78 9.20
N ALA A 361 18.00 4.65 7.88
CA ALA A 361 17.75 5.76 6.96
C ALA A 361 16.51 5.49 6.09
N LEU A 362 15.48 6.31 6.26
CA LEU A 362 14.40 6.40 5.29
C LEU A 362 14.85 7.27 4.12
N VAL A 363 14.78 6.73 2.90
CA VAL A 363 15.13 7.41 1.66
C VAL A 363 13.89 7.52 0.79
N LEU A 364 13.45 8.75 0.50
CA LEU A 364 12.33 9.05 -0.41
C LEU A 364 12.87 9.76 -1.65
N PRO A 365 12.64 9.25 -2.88
CA PRO A 365 13.14 9.86 -4.10
C PRO A 365 12.41 11.16 -4.42
N ALA A 366 13.04 12.04 -5.21
CA ALA A 366 12.48 13.33 -5.64
C ALA A 366 11.19 13.18 -6.46
N GLU A 367 11.10 12.14 -7.26
CA GLU A 367 9.95 11.85 -8.12
C GLU A 367 8.69 11.47 -7.32
N ALA A 368 8.86 10.88 -6.14
CA ALA A 368 7.77 10.63 -5.21
C ALA A 368 7.15 11.92 -4.65
N ALA A 369 7.87 13.06 -4.79
CA ALA A 369 7.49 14.36 -4.25
C ALA A 369 6.79 15.27 -5.27
N GLY A 370 6.58 14.85 -6.52
CA GLY A 370 5.94 15.71 -7.53
C GLY A 370 6.65 17.05 -7.71
N LEU A 371 7.98 17.06 -7.70
CA LEU A 371 8.81 18.26 -7.84
C LEU A 371 8.82 18.83 -9.27
N SER A 372 7.64 19.08 -9.87
CA SER A 372 7.52 20.06 -10.92
C SER A 372 6.94 21.35 -10.31
N GLN A 373 7.84 22.29 -10.06
CA GLN A 373 7.61 23.71 -9.75
C GLN A 373 6.85 24.03 -8.45
N SER A 374 7.62 24.41 -7.42
CA SER A 374 7.14 25.22 -6.30
C SER A 374 6.47 26.49 -6.85
N PRO A 375 5.21 26.80 -6.51
CA PRO A 375 4.70 28.14 -6.75
C PRO A 375 5.55 29.13 -5.94
N ALA A 376 6.12 30.14 -6.61
CA ALA A 376 6.85 31.21 -5.97
C ALA A 376 5.97 31.87 -4.88
N PRO A 377 6.55 32.25 -3.72
CA PRO A 377 5.77 32.91 -2.67
C PRO A 377 5.15 34.19 -3.25
N PRO A 378 3.90 34.54 -2.85
CA PRO A 378 3.25 35.75 -3.32
C PRO A 378 4.12 36.96 -2.93
N ARG A 379 4.51 37.75 -3.92
CA ARG A 379 5.20 39.04 -3.70
C ARG A 379 4.24 39.92 -2.89
N LEU A 380 4.63 40.26 -1.68
CA LEU A 380 3.99 41.36 -0.93
C LEU A 380 4.15 42.62 -1.76
N VAL A 381 3.07 43.09 -2.36
CA VAL A 381 2.99 44.40 -2.97
C VAL A 381 2.92 45.40 -1.83
N SER A 382 4.01 46.10 -1.55
CA SER A 382 4.00 47.25 -0.68
C SER A 382 3.27 48.39 -1.41
N HIS A 383 2.10 48.73 -0.94
CA HIS A 383 1.48 49.99 -1.27
C HIS A 383 2.19 51.09 -0.46
N ALA A 384 2.89 51.94 -1.20
CA ALA A 384 3.32 53.26 -0.73
C ALA A 384 2.18 54.25 -0.92
#